data_32061e44ccadcda6b4bcf42914c44ee1
#
_entry.id   32061e44ccadcda6b4bcf42914c44ee1
#
_cell.length_a   1.000
_cell.length_b   1.000
_cell.length_c   1.000
_cell.angle_alpha   90.00
_cell.angle_beta   90.00
_cell.angle_gamma   90.00
#
_symmetry.space_group_name_H-M   'P 1'
#
loop_
_entity.id
_entity.type
_entity.pdbx_description
1 polymer ?
#
loop_
_entity_poly.entity_id
_entity_poly.type
_entity_poly.pdbx_seq_one_letter_code
_entity_poly.pdbx_strand_id
1 'polypeptide(L)'
;AKESLLFHRFFANARTTARAIFSTITGIPDVNLSSTASRNPLVVDQRVVGNEFTGYDKYYLIGGNTAWANIRSILGQNIQGLRILEEDYWKEPRADVWGVTDYDLLKEADKLFASRDPQHPFLAVIQMASYHSPYTVPKTPGFSESEASQEDLSNYGFESQKEYNSMRYTDFAVGEFIRWAKASGYYHNTIFFIFGDHGLNDKVRNMPRGYVNSRLAPWHTPLIIHAAPELGLITPGESMLPASQVDVFPTAAGLAGIAYNNWTLGRDLFDRRYDGSRQVYIGGKGGEPIHLVDGDYCYLDNRAGELRLFRLSDPTGEDLAAQEPERFARLRQMAEDMDATIRYMLFNNRKSAK
;
A
#
# COMPACT_ATOMS: atom_id res chain seq x y z
N ALA A 1 8.50 -15.34 -3.00
CA ALA A 1 8.04 -15.93 -1.73
C ALA A 1 9.12 -16.75 -0.98
N LYS A 2 10.04 -17.46 -1.68
CA LYS A 2 11.06 -18.28 -0.98
C LYS A 2 12.10 -17.46 -0.19
N GLU A 3 12.29 -16.19 -0.51
CA GLU A 3 13.29 -15.29 0.10
C GLU A 3 12.64 -14.05 0.73
N SER A 4 11.31 -14.03 0.87
CA SER A 4 10.55 -12.87 1.30
C SER A 4 9.47 -13.26 2.30
N LEU A 5 8.99 -12.29 3.09
CA LEU A 5 7.82 -12.44 3.94
C LEU A 5 6.59 -11.85 3.24
N LEU A 6 5.58 -12.67 3.01
CA LEU A 6 4.30 -12.28 2.41
C LEU A 6 3.23 -12.12 3.49
N PHE A 7 2.59 -10.96 3.53
CA PHE A 7 1.39 -10.73 4.34
C PHE A 7 0.14 -10.96 3.48
N HIS A 8 -0.62 -12.00 3.82
CA HIS A 8 -1.85 -12.35 3.11
C HIS A 8 -3.04 -11.44 3.45
N ARG A 9 -3.01 -10.81 4.62
CA ARG A 9 -4.08 -9.92 5.09
C ARG A 9 -3.60 -8.48 5.13
N PHE A 10 -3.05 -8.03 4.01
CA PHE A 10 -2.70 -6.63 3.84
C PHE A 10 -3.80 -5.90 3.06
N PHE A 11 -4.18 -4.74 3.55
CA PHE A 11 -5.30 -3.98 3.01
C PHE A 11 -4.90 -2.53 2.69
N ALA A 12 -5.36 -2.07 1.54
CA ALA A 12 -5.37 -0.65 1.25
C ALA A 12 -6.38 0.07 2.16
N ASN A 13 -6.06 1.28 2.60
CA ASN A 13 -7.01 2.08 3.38
C ASN A 13 -8.02 2.81 2.51
N ALA A 14 -7.84 2.80 1.19
CA ALA A 14 -8.70 3.49 0.22
C ALA A 14 -8.75 2.75 -1.13
N ARG A 15 -9.73 3.10 -1.98
CA ARG A 15 -9.91 2.52 -3.33
C ARG A 15 -9.32 3.38 -4.45
N THR A 16 -8.53 4.38 -4.13
CA THR A 16 -7.92 5.27 -5.14
C THR A 16 -6.51 5.62 -4.75
N THR A 17 -5.62 5.69 -5.74
CA THR A 17 -4.19 5.94 -5.56
C THR A 17 -3.89 7.19 -4.73
N ALA A 18 -4.56 8.31 -4.97
CA ALA A 18 -4.31 9.55 -4.23
C ALA A 18 -4.57 9.42 -2.71
N ARG A 19 -5.61 8.66 -2.34
CA ARG A 19 -5.96 8.41 -0.94
C ARG A 19 -5.05 7.36 -0.32
N ALA A 20 -4.66 6.36 -1.09
CA ALA A 20 -3.69 5.35 -0.69
C ALA A 20 -2.32 5.99 -0.40
N ILE A 21 -1.84 6.88 -1.29
CA ILE A 21 -0.62 7.66 -1.06
C ILE A 21 -0.74 8.50 0.22
N PHE A 22 -1.87 9.21 0.40
CA PHE A 22 -2.10 9.98 1.62
C PHE A 22 -1.99 9.08 2.86
N SER A 23 -2.71 7.96 2.88
CA SER A 23 -2.72 7.02 4.01
C SER A 23 -1.34 6.43 4.29
N THR A 24 -0.60 6.04 3.24
CA THR A 24 0.76 5.49 3.36
C THR A 24 1.73 6.52 3.94
N ILE A 25 1.74 7.74 3.40
CA ILE A 25 2.69 8.79 3.80
C ILE A 25 2.39 9.33 5.19
N THR A 26 1.11 9.53 5.51
CA THR A 26 0.71 10.14 6.80
C THR A 26 0.49 9.13 7.90
N GLY A 27 0.29 7.85 7.56
CA GLY A 27 -0.12 6.82 8.51
C GLY A 27 -1.52 7.03 9.08
N ILE A 28 -2.37 7.81 8.40
CA ILE A 28 -3.75 8.12 8.79
C ILE A 28 -4.67 7.88 7.58
N PRO A 29 -5.71 7.04 7.68
CA PRO A 29 -6.67 6.82 6.58
C PRO A 29 -7.38 8.12 6.15
N ASP A 30 -7.56 8.30 4.83
CA ASP A 30 -8.33 9.43 4.30
C ASP A 30 -9.84 9.18 4.41
N VAL A 31 -10.44 9.62 5.50
CA VAL A 31 -11.90 9.57 5.73
C VAL A 31 -12.58 10.92 5.54
N ASN A 32 -11.91 11.89 4.94
CA ASN A 32 -12.44 13.24 4.77
C ASN A 32 -13.63 13.26 3.78
N LEU A 33 -14.71 13.94 4.17
CA LEU A 33 -15.99 13.88 3.46
C LEU A 33 -16.03 14.71 2.17
N SER A 34 -15.33 15.84 2.09
CA SER A 34 -15.58 16.85 1.04
C SER A 34 -14.68 16.74 -0.19
N SER A 35 -13.41 16.43 -0.02
CA SER A 35 -12.45 16.27 -1.10
C SER A 35 -11.36 15.28 -0.68
N THR A 36 -10.47 14.89 -1.61
CA THR A 36 -9.29 14.15 -1.19
C THR A 36 -8.51 14.97 -0.17
N ALA A 37 -7.97 14.33 0.86
CA ALA A 37 -7.16 14.99 1.90
C ALA A 37 -5.99 15.79 1.28
N SER A 38 -5.47 15.33 0.15
CA SER A 38 -4.44 16.02 -0.64
C SER A 38 -4.82 17.42 -1.11
N ARG A 39 -6.11 17.71 -1.23
CA ARG A 39 -6.63 19.01 -1.70
C ARG A 39 -7.23 19.84 -0.58
N ASN A 40 -7.23 19.35 0.64
CA ASN A 40 -7.78 20.07 1.78
C ASN A 40 -6.65 20.70 2.61
N PRO A 41 -6.50 22.03 2.60
CA PRO A 41 -5.42 22.72 3.34
C PRO A 41 -5.49 22.52 4.85
N LEU A 42 -6.64 22.08 5.37
CA LEU A 42 -6.82 21.81 6.80
C LEU A 42 -6.23 20.47 7.24
N VAL A 43 -6.06 19.52 6.32
CA VAL A 43 -5.61 18.16 6.63
C VAL A 43 -4.39 17.70 5.83
N VAL A 44 -3.93 18.49 4.85
CA VAL A 44 -2.80 18.12 4.01
C VAL A 44 -1.48 18.07 4.78
N ASP A 45 -1.32 18.90 5.80
CA ASP A 45 -0.12 18.97 6.63
C ASP A 45 -0.23 18.06 7.84
N GLN A 46 0.62 17.04 7.90
CA GLN A 46 0.61 16.00 8.93
C GLN A 46 2.02 15.76 9.48
N ARG A 47 2.13 15.31 10.72
CA ARG A 47 3.35 14.70 11.24
C ARG A 47 3.48 13.31 10.67
N VAL A 48 4.64 12.98 10.12
CA VAL A 48 4.85 11.71 9.41
C VAL A 48 6.13 11.02 9.87
N VAL A 49 6.11 9.70 9.97
CA VAL A 49 7.27 8.88 10.34
C VAL A 49 8.41 9.04 9.34
N GLY A 50 8.12 9.34 8.06
CA GLY A 50 9.15 9.60 7.05
C GLY A 50 10.13 10.72 7.37
N ASN A 51 9.79 11.61 8.31
CA ASN A 51 10.70 12.67 8.76
C ASN A 51 11.72 12.21 9.80
N GLU A 52 11.45 11.10 10.48
CA GLU A 52 12.36 10.50 11.46
C GLU A 52 13.59 9.83 10.81
N PHE A 53 13.54 9.60 9.49
CA PHE A 53 14.69 9.17 8.68
C PHE A 53 15.67 10.33 8.49
N THR A 54 16.27 10.77 9.60
CA THR A 54 17.27 11.84 9.60
C THR A 54 18.61 11.36 9.01
N GLY A 55 19.25 12.19 8.19
CA GLY A 55 20.48 11.79 7.50
C GLY A 55 20.27 10.89 6.28
N TYR A 56 19.03 10.52 5.97
CA TYR A 56 18.69 9.77 4.77
C TYR A 56 18.44 10.71 3.59
N ASP A 57 18.95 10.36 2.42
CA ASP A 57 18.45 10.92 1.16
C ASP A 57 17.05 10.38 0.89
N LYS A 58 16.11 11.26 0.58
CA LYS A 58 14.71 10.88 0.41
C LYS A 58 14.25 11.10 -1.01
N TYR A 59 13.65 10.08 -1.60
CA TYR A 59 13.21 10.07 -3.00
C TYR A 59 11.77 9.64 -3.14
N TYR A 60 11.08 10.27 -4.08
CA TYR A 60 9.82 9.78 -4.64
C TYR A 60 9.98 9.71 -6.15
N LEU A 61 9.86 8.51 -6.70
CA LEU A 61 10.04 8.25 -8.12
C LEU A 61 8.69 7.86 -8.74
N ILE A 62 8.35 8.45 -9.87
CA ILE A 62 7.14 8.14 -10.63
C ILE A 62 7.42 8.31 -12.14
N GLY A 63 6.89 7.40 -12.97
CA GLY A 63 7.04 7.48 -14.42
C GLY A 63 6.36 8.68 -15.06
N GLY A 64 5.21 9.09 -14.52
CA GLY A 64 4.45 10.26 -14.90
C GLY A 64 4.78 11.50 -14.08
N ASN A 65 3.76 12.30 -13.74
CA ASN A 65 3.96 13.49 -12.94
C ASN A 65 3.03 13.55 -11.72
N THR A 66 3.42 14.29 -10.69
CA THR A 66 2.74 14.36 -9.40
C THR A 66 1.72 15.51 -9.29
N ALA A 67 1.44 16.23 -10.38
CA ALA A 67 0.48 17.37 -10.35
C ALA A 67 -0.97 16.91 -10.20
N TRP A 68 -1.29 15.68 -10.65
CA TRP A 68 -2.64 15.14 -10.51
C TRP A 68 -3.00 14.94 -9.03
N ALA A 69 -4.28 15.13 -8.69
CA ALA A 69 -4.83 14.98 -7.33
C ALA A 69 -4.03 15.72 -6.22
N ASN A 70 -3.18 16.67 -6.58
CA ASN A 70 -2.30 17.42 -5.66
C ASN A 70 -1.31 16.55 -4.88
N ILE A 71 -0.83 15.46 -5.47
CA ILE A 71 0.12 14.52 -4.82
C ILE A 71 1.42 15.24 -4.46
N ARG A 72 1.91 16.12 -5.35
CA ARG A 72 3.12 16.92 -5.07
C ARG A 72 3.02 17.70 -3.75
N SER A 73 1.84 18.24 -3.46
CA SER A 73 1.63 18.98 -2.21
C SER A 73 1.68 18.07 -0.99
N ILE A 74 1.05 16.88 -1.04
CA ILE A 74 1.16 15.90 0.05
C ILE A 74 2.62 15.56 0.32
N LEU A 75 3.35 15.21 -0.73
CA LEU A 75 4.73 14.77 -0.63
C LEU A 75 5.63 15.89 -0.11
N GLY A 76 5.61 17.05 -0.76
CA GLY A 76 6.48 18.17 -0.42
C GLY A 76 6.18 18.84 0.91
N GLN A 77 4.90 18.84 1.33
CA GLN A 77 4.50 19.37 2.64
C GLN A 77 4.90 18.45 3.79
N ASN A 78 4.79 17.14 3.60
CA ASN A 78 4.89 16.20 4.70
C ASN A 78 6.30 15.62 4.87
N ILE A 79 7.05 15.39 3.80
CA ILE A 79 8.39 14.78 3.88
C ILE A 79 9.46 15.82 3.61
N GLN A 80 10.20 16.19 4.66
CA GLN A 80 11.30 17.16 4.56
C GLN A 80 12.47 16.57 3.77
N GLY A 81 13.01 17.37 2.85
CA GLY A 81 14.16 16.99 2.03
C GLY A 81 13.84 15.98 0.92
N LEU A 82 12.56 15.73 0.64
CA LEU A 82 12.14 14.81 -0.41
C LEU A 82 12.48 15.37 -1.81
N ARG A 83 13.16 14.56 -2.60
CA ARG A 83 13.39 14.80 -4.03
C ARG A 83 12.36 14.02 -4.82
N ILE A 84 11.52 14.72 -5.58
CA ILE A 84 10.54 14.11 -6.48
C ILE A 84 11.19 14.01 -7.87
N LEU A 85 11.29 12.78 -8.38
CA LEU A 85 11.81 12.47 -9.71
C LEU A 85 10.62 11.95 -10.54
N GLU A 86 10.27 12.72 -11.55
CA GLU A 86 9.05 12.52 -12.33
C GLU A 86 9.33 12.69 -13.83
N GLU A 87 8.32 12.69 -14.69
CA GLU A 87 8.44 12.55 -16.14
C GLU A 87 9.54 13.39 -16.82
N ASP A 88 9.78 14.62 -16.37
CA ASP A 88 10.82 15.50 -16.94
C ASP A 88 12.25 15.09 -16.55
N TYR A 89 12.40 14.24 -15.56
CA TYR A 89 13.69 13.72 -15.14
C TYR A 89 14.18 12.55 -15.98
N TRP A 90 13.24 11.73 -16.49
CA TRP A 90 13.55 10.49 -17.21
C TRP A 90 13.95 10.80 -18.67
N LYS A 91 14.94 10.06 -19.16
CA LYS A 91 15.36 10.14 -20.58
C LYS A 91 14.62 9.14 -21.47
N GLU A 92 14.01 8.14 -20.86
CA GLU A 92 13.26 7.11 -21.56
C GLU A 92 11.95 7.68 -22.12
N PRO A 93 11.47 7.18 -23.25
CA PRO A 93 10.25 7.69 -23.87
C PRO A 93 9.02 7.33 -23.02
N ARG A 94 8.04 8.22 -23.03
CA ARG A 94 6.73 7.92 -22.43
C ARG A 94 6.08 6.75 -23.18
N ALA A 95 5.53 5.81 -22.43
CA ALA A 95 4.76 4.69 -22.96
C ALA A 95 3.29 5.05 -23.22
N ASP A 96 2.72 5.85 -22.28
CA ASP A 96 1.33 6.30 -22.36
C ASP A 96 1.09 7.55 -21.47
N VAL A 97 -0.15 7.79 -21.07
CA VAL A 97 -0.54 8.94 -20.23
C VAL A 97 0.08 8.92 -18.84
N TRP A 98 0.56 7.76 -18.37
CA TRP A 98 1.16 7.57 -17.04
C TRP A 98 2.68 7.75 -17.05
N GLY A 99 3.29 8.01 -18.20
CA GLY A 99 4.72 8.31 -18.31
C GLY A 99 5.54 7.15 -18.85
N VAL A 100 6.76 6.97 -18.34
CA VAL A 100 7.64 5.85 -18.69
C VAL A 100 7.12 4.54 -18.10
N THR A 101 7.55 3.42 -18.65
CA THR A 101 7.13 2.09 -18.16
C THR A 101 7.66 1.79 -16.77
N ASP A 102 7.04 0.84 -16.04
CA ASP A 102 7.58 0.36 -14.76
C ASP A 102 8.98 -0.21 -14.92
N TYR A 103 9.24 -0.93 -16.01
CA TYR A 103 10.57 -1.49 -16.29
C TYR A 103 11.63 -0.39 -16.42
N ASP A 104 11.33 0.65 -17.20
CA ASP A 104 12.27 1.76 -17.41
C ASP A 104 12.44 2.59 -16.13
N LEU A 105 11.36 2.87 -15.42
CA LEU A 105 11.39 3.56 -14.12
C LEU A 105 12.28 2.81 -13.12
N LEU A 106 12.09 1.50 -12.98
CA LEU A 106 12.86 0.68 -12.04
C LEU A 106 14.33 0.53 -12.47
N LYS A 107 14.60 0.48 -13.77
CA LYS A 107 15.97 0.48 -14.30
C LYS A 107 16.70 1.80 -14.01
N GLU A 108 16.02 2.93 -14.15
CA GLU A 108 16.59 4.23 -13.81
C GLU A 108 16.76 4.40 -12.28
N ALA A 109 15.81 3.86 -11.49
CA ALA A 109 15.91 3.79 -10.04
C ALA A 109 17.16 2.99 -9.60
N ASP A 110 17.41 1.82 -10.21
CA ASP A 110 18.61 1.03 -9.92
C ASP A 110 19.90 1.81 -10.22
N LYS A 111 19.98 2.46 -11.39
CA LYS A 111 21.13 3.32 -11.74
C LYS A 111 21.34 4.44 -10.72
N LEU A 112 20.26 5.09 -10.29
CA LEU A 112 20.30 6.14 -9.28
C LEU A 112 20.87 5.60 -7.96
N PHE A 113 20.34 4.48 -7.47
CA PHE A 113 20.74 3.92 -6.19
C PHE A 113 22.16 3.34 -6.23
N ALA A 114 22.56 2.71 -7.33
CA ALA A 114 23.92 2.18 -7.53
C ALA A 114 24.99 3.28 -7.62
N SER A 115 24.63 4.47 -8.11
CA SER A 115 25.58 5.60 -8.26
C SER A 115 25.76 6.46 -7.01
N ARG A 116 24.98 6.19 -5.95
CA ARG A 116 25.04 6.99 -4.71
C ARG A 116 26.25 6.65 -3.86
N ASP A 117 26.62 7.58 -3.00
CA ASP A 117 27.58 7.32 -1.95
C ASP A 117 27.02 6.24 -1.00
N PRO A 118 27.68 5.07 -0.87
CA PRO A 118 27.20 3.99 -0.03
C PRO A 118 27.19 4.33 1.47
N GLN A 119 27.87 5.40 1.88
CA GLN A 119 27.89 5.87 3.26
C GLN A 119 26.62 6.66 3.64
N HIS A 120 25.85 7.13 2.66
CA HIS A 120 24.60 7.86 2.90
C HIS A 120 23.39 6.91 2.69
N PRO A 121 22.62 6.59 3.74
CA PRO A 121 21.42 5.79 3.59
C PRO A 121 20.34 6.53 2.79
N PHE A 122 19.40 5.81 2.24
CA PHE A 122 18.28 6.40 1.50
C PHE A 122 16.93 5.78 1.87
N LEU A 123 15.88 6.59 1.71
CA LEU A 123 14.48 6.20 1.75
C LEU A 123 13.86 6.54 0.41
N ALA A 124 13.35 5.55 -0.30
CA ALA A 124 12.73 5.77 -1.61
C ALA A 124 11.32 5.18 -1.66
N VAL A 125 10.41 5.94 -2.24
CA VAL A 125 9.08 5.46 -2.64
C VAL A 125 9.04 5.47 -4.16
N ILE A 126 8.74 4.33 -4.79
CA ILE A 126 8.62 4.21 -6.24
C ILE A 126 7.16 3.88 -6.55
N GLN A 127 6.48 4.80 -7.21
CA GLN A 127 5.11 4.61 -7.66
C GLN A 127 5.10 4.08 -9.09
N MET A 128 4.69 2.83 -9.25
CA MET A 128 4.52 2.17 -10.54
C MET A 128 3.12 2.45 -11.10
N ALA A 129 2.96 2.35 -12.41
CA ALA A 129 1.72 2.68 -13.10
C ALA A 129 1.39 1.81 -14.33
N SER A 130 2.23 0.85 -14.71
CA SER A 130 1.96 0.00 -15.90
C SER A 130 0.70 -0.87 -15.71
N TYR A 131 0.38 -1.26 -14.47
CA TYR A 131 -0.86 -1.95 -14.15
C TYR A 131 -2.03 -0.96 -13.94
N HIS A 132 -2.21 -0.05 -14.88
CA HIS A 132 -3.32 0.92 -14.91
C HIS A 132 -3.87 1.02 -16.34
N SER A 133 -5.17 1.29 -16.48
CA SER A 133 -5.74 1.58 -17.82
C SER A 133 -4.97 2.74 -18.49
N PRO A 134 -4.57 2.62 -19.75
CA PRO A 134 -4.99 1.69 -20.80
C PRO A 134 -4.27 0.33 -20.83
N TYR A 135 -3.52 -0.05 -19.81
CA TYR A 135 -2.82 -1.33 -19.69
C TYR A 135 -1.79 -1.52 -20.81
N THR A 136 -0.92 -0.53 -20.98
CA THR A 136 0.08 -0.53 -22.04
C THR A 136 1.23 -1.45 -21.69
N VAL A 137 1.45 -2.47 -22.52
CA VAL A 137 2.56 -3.41 -22.41
C VAL A 137 3.50 -3.21 -23.61
N PRO A 138 4.65 -2.54 -23.44
CA PRO A 138 5.61 -2.35 -24.51
C PRO A 138 6.44 -3.60 -24.75
N LYS A 139 7.04 -3.69 -25.95
CA LYS A 139 8.03 -4.72 -26.24
C LYS A 139 9.27 -4.47 -25.35
N THR A 140 9.51 -5.39 -24.43
CA THR A 140 10.62 -5.30 -23.47
C THR A 140 11.45 -6.57 -23.54
N PRO A 141 12.80 -6.48 -23.61
CA PRO A 141 13.66 -7.66 -23.60
C PRO A 141 13.41 -8.53 -22.36
N GLY A 142 13.18 -9.82 -22.59
CA GLY A 142 12.94 -10.78 -21.50
C GLY A 142 11.47 -10.90 -21.08
N PHE A 143 10.57 -10.02 -21.54
CA PHE A 143 9.14 -10.16 -21.31
C PHE A 143 8.41 -10.67 -22.55
N SER A 144 7.44 -11.56 -22.32
CA SER A 144 6.50 -12.03 -23.34
C SER A 144 5.09 -12.06 -22.77
N GLU A 145 4.15 -11.55 -23.53
CA GLU A 145 2.73 -11.70 -23.22
C GLU A 145 2.34 -13.19 -23.22
N SER A 146 1.32 -13.52 -22.46
CA SER A 146 0.77 -14.87 -22.34
C SER A 146 -0.74 -14.80 -22.50
N GLU A 147 -1.31 -15.85 -23.08
CA GLU A 147 -2.76 -16.01 -23.14
C GLU A 147 -3.25 -16.70 -21.85
N ALA A 148 -4.33 -16.17 -21.30
CA ALA A 148 -5.10 -16.78 -20.24
C ALA A 148 -6.48 -17.16 -20.76
N SER A 149 -7.05 -18.26 -20.29
CA SER A 149 -8.42 -18.62 -20.62
C SER A 149 -9.40 -17.58 -20.06
N GLN A 150 -10.59 -17.46 -20.67
CA GLN A 150 -11.64 -16.60 -20.16
C GLN A 150 -12.08 -17.01 -18.72
N GLU A 151 -11.96 -18.30 -18.42
CA GLU A 151 -12.21 -18.82 -17.08
C GLU A 151 -11.17 -18.33 -16.07
N ASP A 152 -9.87 -18.40 -16.40
CA ASP A 152 -8.79 -17.89 -15.55
C ASP A 152 -8.91 -16.40 -15.31
N LEU A 153 -9.14 -15.61 -16.38
CA LEU A 153 -9.37 -14.17 -16.25
C LEU A 153 -10.49 -13.89 -15.25
N SER A 154 -11.62 -14.58 -15.38
CA SER A 154 -12.76 -14.40 -14.48
C SER A 154 -12.49 -14.88 -13.04
N ASN A 155 -11.74 -15.97 -12.87
CA ASN A 155 -11.41 -16.52 -11.56
C ASN A 155 -10.50 -15.56 -10.76
N TYR A 156 -9.59 -14.88 -11.44
CA TYR A 156 -8.67 -13.93 -10.82
C TYR A 156 -9.11 -12.47 -10.91
N GLY A 157 -10.28 -12.20 -11.49
CA GLY A 157 -10.90 -10.87 -11.51
C GLY A 157 -10.37 -9.94 -12.61
N PHE A 158 -9.63 -10.45 -13.59
CA PHE A 158 -9.20 -9.66 -14.75
C PHE A 158 -10.35 -9.47 -15.75
N GLU A 159 -10.52 -8.25 -16.22
CA GLU A 159 -11.55 -7.91 -17.20
C GLU A 159 -11.06 -8.15 -18.66
N SER A 160 -9.76 -8.24 -18.86
CA SER A 160 -9.19 -8.44 -20.19
C SER A 160 -7.81 -9.09 -20.15
N GLN A 161 -7.43 -9.68 -21.30
CA GLN A 161 -6.09 -10.21 -21.55
C GLN A 161 -5.01 -9.12 -21.43
N LYS A 162 -5.35 -7.88 -21.77
CA LYS A 162 -4.46 -6.72 -21.70
C LYS A 162 -4.14 -6.36 -20.24
N GLU A 163 -5.16 -6.33 -19.41
CA GLU A 163 -5.03 -6.12 -17.96
C GLU A 163 -4.18 -7.22 -17.31
N TYR A 164 -4.46 -8.48 -17.64
CA TYR A 164 -3.67 -9.63 -17.18
C TYR A 164 -2.18 -9.50 -17.54
N ASN A 165 -1.88 -9.17 -18.80
CA ASN A 165 -0.50 -9.01 -19.23
C ASN A 165 0.18 -7.77 -18.62
N SER A 166 -0.55 -6.70 -18.35
CA SER A 166 0.03 -5.54 -17.68
C SER A 166 0.40 -5.85 -16.22
N MET A 167 -0.41 -6.67 -15.51
CA MET A 167 -0.04 -7.15 -14.18
C MET A 167 1.22 -8.02 -14.21
N ARG A 168 1.30 -8.94 -15.18
CA ARG A 168 2.51 -9.76 -15.39
C ARG A 168 3.74 -8.92 -15.73
N TYR A 169 3.52 -7.84 -16.48
CA TYR A 169 4.60 -6.90 -16.83
C TYR A 169 5.13 -6.16 -15.61
N THR A 170 4.25 -5.69 -14.73
CA THR A 170 4.65 -5.07 -13.46
C THR A 170 5.42 -6.06 -12.58
N ASP A 171 4.94 -7.30 -12.45
CA ASP A 171 5.64 -8.36 -11.69
C ASP A 171 7.03 -8.67 -12.29
N PHE A 172 7.11 -8.76 -13.61
CA PHE A 172 8.38 -8.93 -14.34
C PHE A 172 9.34 -7.76 -14.05
N ALA A 173 8.87 -6.52 -14.12
CA ALA A 173 9.69 -5.33 -13.87
C ALA A 173 10.24 -5.31 -12.44
N VAL A 174 9.42 -5.68 -11.45
CA VAL A 174 9.86 -5.83 -10.06
C VAL A 174 10.91 -6.94 -9.93
N GLY A 175 10.70 -8.08 -10.59
CA GLY A 175 11.68 -9.17 -10.61
C GLY A 175 13.04 -8.74 -11.17
N GLU A 176 13.04 -8.00 -12.28
CA GLU A 176 14.26 -7.44 -12.88
C GLU A 176 14.93 -6.41 -11.95
N PHE A 177 14.16 -5.56 -11.30
CA PHE A 177 14.69 -4.59 -10.33
C PHE A 177 15.43 -5.28 -9.18
N ILE A 178 14.85 -6.31 -8.57
CA ILE A 178 15.52 -7.08 -7.52
C ILE A 178 16.78 -7.77 -8.08
N ARG A 179 16.75 -8.26 -9.33
CA ARG A 179 17.92 -8.86 -9.98
C ARG A 179 19.05 -7.84 -10.18
N TRP A 180 18.74 -6.63 -10.64
CA TRP A 180 19.71 -5.54 -10.79
C TRP A 180 20.25 -5.09 -9.44
N ALA A 181 19.39 -4.90 -8.45
CA ALA A 181 19.78 -4.55 -7.09
C ALA A 181 20.77 -5.58 -6.52
N LYS A 182 20.51 -6.89 -6.72
CA LYS A 182 21.44 -7.96 -6.29
C LYS A 182 22.82 -7.87 -6.96
N ALA A 183 22.90 -7.33 -8.17
CA ALA A 183 24.16 -7.08 -8.86
C ALA A 183 24.83 -5.76 -8.42
N SER A 184 24.09 -4.89 -7.75
CA SER A 184 24.51 -3.58 -7.26
C SER A 184 24.80 -3.64 -5.76
N GLY A 185 25.77 -2.88 -5.29
CA GLY A 185 26.23 -2.95 -3.89
C GLY A 185 25.19 -2.57 -2.83
N TYR A 186 24.14 -1.82 -3.19
CA TYR A 186 23.14 -1.35 -2.23
C TYR A 186 22.16 -2.45 -1.77
N TYR A 187 22.01 -3.55 -2.50
CA TYR A 187 21.08 -4.64 -2.15
C TYR A 187 21.32 -5.19 -0.74
N HIS A 188 22.58 -5.39 -0.39
CA HIS A 188 22.98 -6.02 0.87
C HIS A 188 22.69 -5.16 2.12
N ASN A 189 22.25 -3.91 1.92
CA ASN A 189 21.87 -3.01 3.00
C ASN A 189 20.53 -2.32 2.72
N THR A 190 19.62 -3.01 2.02
CA THR A 190 18.31 -2.45 1.64
C THR A 190 17.17 -3.40 2.00
N ILE A 191 16.08 -2.82 2.50
CA ILE A 191 14.82 -3.51 2.76
C ILE A 191 13.82 -3.02 1.72
N PHE A 192 13.19 -3.96 1.02
CA PHE A 192 12.20 -3.68 -0.03
C PHE A 192 10.80 -3.98 0.50
N PHE A 193 9.90 -3.00 0.40
CA PHE A 193 8.47 -3.14 0.65
C PHE A 193 7.76 -3.06 -0.68
N ILE A 194 7.09 -4.14 -1.09
CA ILE A 194 6.34 -4.22 -2.34
C ILE A 194 4.88 -4.44 -1.98
N PHE A 195 4.02 -3.48 -2.30
CA PHE A 195 2.61 -3.54 -1.93
C PHE A 195 1.72 -2.83 -2.93
N GLY A 196 0.43 -3.22 -2.97
CA GLY A 196 -0.56 -2.54 -3.79
C GLY A 196 -1.11 -1.28 -3.12
N ASP A 197 -1.41 -0.27 -3.92
CA ASP A 197 -2.08 0.94 -3.47
C ASP A 197 -3.59 0.71 -3.25
N HIS A 198 -4.23 -0.11 -4.09
CA HIS A 198 -5.59 -0.63 -3.94
C HIS A 198 -5.81 -1.83 -4.87
N GLY A 199 -6.87 -2.60 -4.61
CA GLY A 199 -7.37 -3.61 -5.52
C GLY A 199 -8.21 -2.98 -6.64
N LEU A 200 -8.61 -3.77 -7.65
CA LEU A 200 -9.35 -3.28 -8.80
C LEU A 200 -10.87 -3.39 -8.62
N ASN A 201 -11.38 -4.58 -8.51
CA ASN A 201 -12.81 -4.83 -8.45
C ASN A 201 -13.17 -5.99 -7.51
N ASP A 202 -14.46 -6.19 -7.30
CA ASP A 202 -15.04 -7.22 -6.44
C ASP A 202 -15.49 -8.48 -7.21
N LYS A 203 -15.09 -8.62 -8.48
CA LYS A 203 -15.52 -9.72 -9.37
C LYS A 203 -14.66 -10.98 -9.26
N VAL A 204 -13.66 -10.99 -8.38
CA VAL A 204 -12.80 -12.16 -8.15
C VAL A 204 -13.63 -13.35 -7.68
N ARG A 205 -13.52 -14.48 -8.40
CA ARG A 205 -14.25 -15.71 -8.06
C ARG A 205 -13.43 -16.65 -7.19
N ASN A 206 -12.12 -16.67 -7.38
CA ASN A 206 -11.20 -17.53 -6.64
C ASN A 206 -10.77 -16.84 -5.33
N MET A 207 -11.75 -16.53 -4.49
CA MET A 207 -11.54 -15.91 -3.19
C MET A 207 -12.55 -16.48 -2.20
N PRO A 208 -12.21 -16.70 -0.92
CA PRO A 208 -13.16 -17.13 0.10
C PRO A 208 -14.39 -16.23 0.14
N ARG A 209 -15.57 -16.82 0.31
CA ARG A 209 -16.82 -16.06 0.31
C ARG A 209 -16.89 -14.98 1.39
N GLY A 210 -16.19 -15.19 2.51
CA GLY A 210 -16.06 -14.16 3.55
C GLY A 210 -15.50 -12.84 3.03
N TYR A 211 -14.48 -12.85 2.16
CA TYR A 211 -13.96 -11.64 1.50
C TYR A 211 -14.96 -11.04 0.51
N VAL A 212 -15.63 -11.88 -0.28
CA VAL A 212 -16.58 -11.43 -1.31
C VAL A 212 -17.80 -10.79 -0.65
N ASN A 213 -18.42 -11.47 0.33
CA ASN A 213 -19.65 -11.04 0.97
C ASN A 213 -19.42 -9.84 1.90
N SER A 214 -18.23 -9.71 2.49
CA SER A 214 -17.83 -8.50 3.22
C SER A 214 -17.48 -7.33 2.28
N ARG A 215 -17.46 -7.54 0.95
CA ARG A 215 -17.06 -6.53 -0.06
C ARG A 215 -15.64 -6.00 0.15
N LEU A 216 -14.77 -6.80 0.73
CA LEU A 216 -13.41 -6.39 1.10
C LEU A 216 -12.39 -6.56 -0.05
N ALA A 217 -12.72 -7.34 -1.08
CA ALA A 217 -11.83 -7.66 -2.20
C ALA A 217 -11.16 -6.43 -2.85
N PRO A 218 -11.85 -5.29 -3.10
CA PRO A 218 -11.23 -4.10 -3.70
C PRO A 218 -10.17 -3.40 -2.85
N TRP A 219 -10.07 -3.73 -1.58
CA TRP A 219 -9.04 -3.21 -0.66
C TRP A 219 -7.95 -4.24 -0.35
N HIS A 220 -8.16 -5.50 -0.73
CA HIS A 220 -7.20 -6.57 -0.48
C HIS A 220 -6.06 -6.50 -1.49
N THR A 221 -4.84 -6.28 -1.01
CA THR A 221 -3.63 -6.17 -1.81
C THR A 221 -2.48 -6.95 -1.14
N PRO A 222 -1.44 -7.35 -1.86
CA PRO A 222 -0.28 -7.97 -1.22
C PRO A 222 0.58 -6.94 -0.49
N LEU A 223 1.28 -7.40 0.57
CA LEU A 223 2.51 -6.78 1.06
C LEU A 223 3.60 -7.86 1.09
N ILE A 224 4.68 -7.60 0.37
CA ILE A 224 5.88 -8.43 0.38
C ILE A 224 7.01 -7.60 0.99
N ILE A 225 7.66 -8.13 2.04
CA ILE A 225 8.88 -7.55 2.60
C ILE A 225 10.05 -8.45 2.20
N HIS A 226 11.05 -7.87 1.53
CA HIS A 226 12.23 -8.56 1.06
C HIS A 226 13.50 -7.85 1.54
N ALA A 227 14.46 -8.61 2.01
CA ALA A 227 15.78 -8.11 2.39
C ALA A 227 16.82 -9.20 2.14
N ALA A 228 18.07 -8.81 2.00
CA ALA A 228 19.16 -9.77 1.88
C ALA A 228 19.21 -10.67 3.13
N PRO A 229 19.33 -12.02 2.97
CA PRO A 229 19.28 -12.95 4.10
C PRO A 229 20.31 -12.69 5.20
N GLU A 230 21.48 -12.18 4.82
CA GLU A 230 22.57 -11.85 5.75
C GLU A 230 22.25 -10.73 6.73
N LEU A 231 21.23 -9.89 6.43
CA LEU A 231 20.76 -8.87 7.38
C LEU A 231 20.01 -9.47 8.58
N GLY A 232 19.48 -10.69 8.45
CA GLY A 232 18.73 -11.34 9.53
C GLY A 232 17.48 -10.60 10.00
N LEU A 233 16.95 -9.64 9.22
CA LEU A 233 15.85 -8.76 9.61
C LEU A 233 14.48 -9.39 9.44
N ILE A 234 14.35 -10.32 8.46
CA ILE A 234 13.09 -10.99 8.17
C ILE A 234 13.31 -12.51 8.11
N THR A 235 12.30 -13.25 8.53
CA THR A 235 12.22 -14.70 8.26
C THR A 235 11.32 -14.90 7.05
N PRO A 236 11.81 -15.49 5.95
CA PRO A 236 10.96 -15.78 4.79
C PRO A 236 9.80 -16.69 5.16
N GLY A 237 8.64 -16.43 4.56
CA GLY A 237 7.42 -17.19 4.84
C GLY A 237 6.15 -16.39 4.56
N GLU A 238 5.09 -16.79 5.24
CA GLU A 238 3.75 -16.22 5.08
C GLU A 238 3.20 -15.75 6.44
N SER A 239 2.52 -14.62 6.46
CA SER A 239 1.88 -14.05 7.64
C SER A 239 0.39 -13.83 7.39
N MET A 240 -0.43 -14.28 8.34
CA MET A 240 -1.87 -14.00 8.39
C MET A 240 -2.21 -12.81 9.30
N LEU A 241 -1.20 -12.08 9.76
CA LEU A 241 -1.38 -10.89 10.57
C LEU A 241 -2.06 -9.79 9.75
N PRO A 242 -3.18 -9.21 10.24
CA PRO A 242 -3.78 -8.07 9.58
C PRO A 242 -2.84 -6.86 9.57
N ALA A 243 -2.68 -6.25 8.40
CA ALA A 243 -1.83 -5.09 8.18
C ALA A 243 -2.44 -4.17 7.11
N SER A 244 -2.02 -2.93 7.08
CA SER A 244 -2.47 -1.97 6.07
C SER A 244 -1.38 -0.95 5.73
N GLN A 245 -1.68 -0.09 4.78
CA GLN A 245 -0.74 0.91 4.27
C GLN A 245 -0.19 1.84 5.36
N VAL A 246 -0.97 2.11 6.40
CA VAL A 246 -0.52 2.95 7.52
C VAL A 246 0.64 2.33 8.31
N ASP A 247 0.82 1.01 8.22
CA ASP A 247 1.87 0.27 8.93
C ASP A 247 3.23 0.31 8.20
N VAL A 248 3.28 0.72 6.93
CA VAL A 248 4.47 0.61 6.08
C VAL A 248 5.63 1.44 6.63
N PHE A 249 5.43 2.74 6.88
CA PHE A 249 6.51 3.60 7.39
C PHE A 249 6.93 3.26 8.82
N PRO A 250 6.03 2.98 9.78
CA PRO A 250 6.41 2.48 11.10
C PRO A 250 7.24 1.20 11.04
N THR A 251 6.86 0.24 10.18
CA THR A 251 7.61 -1.01 9.99
C THR A 251 8.97 -0.77 9.37
N ALA A 252 9.04 0.12 8.36
CA ALA A 252 10.31 0.48 7.75
C ALA A 252 11.27 1.13 8.75
N ALA A 253 10.76 2.02 9.61
CA ALA A 253 11.56 2.66 10.68
C ALA A 253 12.04 1.62 11.70
N GLY A 254 11.16 0.72 12.16
CA GLY A 254 11.52 -0.34 13.10
C GLY A 254 12.61 -1.26 12.55
N LEU A 255 12.45 -1.77 11.32
CA LEU A 255 13.45 -2.63 10.67
C LEU A 255 14.78 -1.90 10.38
N ALA A 256 14.74 -0.59 10.12
CA ALA A 256 15.93 0.22 9.94
C ALA A 256 16.59 0.66 11.25
N GLY A 257 16.04 0.26 12.41
CA GLY A 257 16.56 0.64 13.72
C GLY A 257 16.40 2.13 14.07
N ILE A 258 15.45 2.81 13.42
CA ILE A 258 15.20 4.24 13.64
C ILE A 258 14.24 4.41 14.82
N ALA A 259 14.68 5.14 15.83
CA ALA A 259 13.81 5.55 16.91
C ALA A 259 12.87 6.67 16.44
N TYR A 260 11.58 6.51 16.65
CA TYR A 260 10.58 7.50 16.22
C TYR A 260 9.44 7.65 17.21
N ASN A 261 8.85 8.83 17.24
CA ASN A 261 7.57 9.05 17.89
C ASN A 261 6.45 8.69 16.91
N ASN A 262 5.60 7.77 17.31
CA ASN A 262 4.49 7.36 16.45
C ASN A 262 3.28 8.30 16.62
N TRP A 263 3.10 9.20 15.67
CA TRP A 263 1.96 10.11 15.58
C TRP A 263 0.88 9.59 14.61
N THR A 264 0.97 8.32 14.23
CA THR A 264 0.12 7.69 13.24
C THR A 264 -0.73 6.58 13.84
N LEU A 265 -1.65 6.03 13.06
CA LEU A 265 -2.38 4.81 13.45
C LEU A 265 -1.62 3.55 13.08
N GLY A 266 -0.60 3.67 12.24
CA GLY A 266 0.23 2.55 11.83
C GLY A 266 1.09 2.03 12.97
N ARG A 267 1.50 0.76 12.86
CA ARG A 267 2.31 0.06 13.85
C ARG A 267 3.43 -0.69 13.15
N ASP A 268 4.56 -0.82 13.79
CA ASP A 268 5.60 -1.73 13.33
C ASP A 268 5.08 -3.17 13.39
N LEU A 269 5.07 -3.84 12.25
CA LEU A 269 4.55 -5.22 12.12
C LEU A 269 5.42 -6.26 12.84
N PHE A 270 6.63 -5.92 13.21
CA PHE A 270 7.56 -6.78 13.96
C PHE A 270 7.58 -6.46 15.46
N ASP A 271 6.91 -5.39 15.90
CA ASP A 271 6.84 -5.04 17.31
C ASP A 271 5.76 -5.87 18.03
N ARG A 272 6.23 -6.83 18.83
CA ARG A 272 5.37 -7.74 19.60
C ARG A 272 4.48 -7.06 20.64
N ARG A 273 4.75 -5.80 21.00
CA ARG A 273 3.87 -5.03 21.92
C ARG A 273 2.46 -4.86 21.34
N TYR A 274 2.32 -4.96 20.04
CA TYR A 274 1.03 -4.87 19.35
C TYR A 274 0.37 -6.22 19.08
N ASP A 275 0.95 -7.33 19.52
CA ASP A 275 0.33 -8.65 19.33
C ASP A 275 -1.03 -8.69 20.03
N GLY A 276 -2.06 -9.18 19.31
CA GLY A 276 -3.46 -9.19 19.79
C GLY A 276 -4.22 -7.86 19.67
N SER A 277 -3.58 -6.77 19.25
CA SER A 277 -4.22 -5.44 19.07
C SER A 277 -4.09 -4.87 17.66
N ARG A 278 -3.97 -5.73 16.66
CA ARG A 278 -3.77 -5.34 15.26
C ARG A 278 -5.07 -5.36 14.48
N GLN A 279 -5.87 -4.33 14.69
CA GLN A 279 -7.06 -4.12 13.88
C GLN A 279 -6.73 -3.21 12.69
N VAL A 280 -7.37 -3.45 11.56
CA VAL A 280 -7.24 -2.64 10.35
C VAL A 280 -8.57 -1.96 10.03
N TYR A 281 -8.55 -0.65 10.04
CA TYR A 281 -9.69 0.18 9.62
C TYR A 281 -9.57 0.53 8.13
N ILE A 282 -10.67 0.39 7.37
CA ILE A 282 -10.71 0.57 5.92
C ILE A 282 -11.95 1.35 5.51
N GLY A 283 -11.81 2.28 4.57
CA GLY A 283 -12.93 2.97 3.92
C GLY A 283 -13.46 4.18 4.69
N GLY A 284 -14.78 4.35 4.69
CA GLY A 284 -15.49 5.36 5.47
C GLY A 284 -15.63 6.75 4.84
N LYS A 285 -15.09 6.99 3.64
CA LYS A 285 -15.22 8.26 2.94
C LYS A 285 -16.51 8.34 2.13
N GLY A 286 -17.26 9.44 2.30
CA GLY A 286 -18.31 9.82 1.35
C GLY A 286 -19.40 8.76 1.10
N GLY A 287 -19.72 7.94 2.12
CA GLY A 287 -20.66 6.84 1.98
C GLY A 287 -20.03 5.50 1.58
N GLU A 288 -18.71 5.43 1.42
CA GLU A 288 -18.02 4.16 1.30
C GLU A 288 -18.24 3.29 2.56
N PRO A 289 -18.32 1.97 2.39
CA PRO A 289 -18.38 1.06 3.54
C PRO A 289 -17.23 1.29 4.51
N ILE A 290 -17.51 1.07 5.79
CA ILE A 290 -16.45 0.92 6.80
C ILE A 290 -16.25 -0.57 7.02
N HIS A 291 -14.98 -0.99 6.99
CA HIS A 291 -14.59 -2.31 7.42
C HIS A 291 -13.64 -2.19 8.61
N LEU A 292 -13.80 -3.10 9.57
CA LEU A 292 -12.82 -3.34 10.61
C LEU A 292 -12.40 -4.81 10.59
N VAL A 293 -11.14 -5.05 10.24
CA VAL A 293 -10.56 -6.40 10.24
C VAL A 293 -9.86 -6.62 11.57
N ASP A 294 -10.22 -7.73 12.26
CA ASP A 294 -9.61 -8.20 13.50
C ASP A 294 -9.33 -9.69 13.38
N GLY A 295 -8.07 -10.05 13.18
CA GLY A 295 -7.67 -11.42 12.89
C GLY A 295 -8.33 -11.97 11.62
N ASP A 296 -9.19 -12.96 11.77
CA ASP A 296 -9.97 -13.58 10.68
C ASP A 296 -11.38 -13.00 10.52
N TYR A 297 -11.73 -12.00 11.31
CA TYR A 297 -13.06 -11.40 11.28
C TYR A 297 -13.06 -10.05 10.59
N CYS A 298 -14.16 -9.76 9.90
CA CYS A 298 -14.41 -8.47 9.26
C CYS A 298 -15.80 -7.97 9.66
N TYR A 299 -15.84 -6.88 10.41
CA TYR A 299 -17.06 -6.10 10.58
C TYR A 299 -17.27 -5.21 9.35
N LEU A 300 -18.50 -5.10 8.90
CA LEU A 300 -18.95 -4.28 7.78
C LEU A 300 -20.09 -3.36 8.22
N ASP A 301 -19.91 -2.06 8.01
CA ASP A 301 -20.98 -1.06 7.94
C ASP A 301 -21.08 -0.56 6.49
N ASN A 302 -22.14 -0.89 5.78
CA ASN A 302 -22.31 -0.46 4.39
C ASN A 302 -22.82 0.97 4.25
N ARG A 303 -22.92 1.71 5.34
CA ARG A 303 -23.38 3.11 5.43
C ARG A 303 -24.82 3.35 4.94
N ALA A 304 -25.55 2.29 4.68
CA ALA A 304 -26.96 2.27 4.30
C ALA A 304 -27.85 1.55 5.34
N GLY A 305 -27.33 1.34 6.54
CA GLY A 305 -28.04 0.70 7.65
C GLY A 305 -27.83 -0.81 7.77
N GLU A 306 -27.01 -1.41 6.92
CA GLU A 306 -26.66 -2.82 6.97
C GLU A 306 -25.35 -3.01 7.73
N LEU A 307 -25.41 -3.69 8.87
CA LEU A 307 -24.26 -3.99 9.73
C LEU A 307 -24.09 -5.50 9.77
N ARG A 308 -22.91 -6.00 9.46
CA ARG A 308 -22.65 -7.45 9.33
C ARG A 308 -21.29 -7.84 9.92
N LEU A 309 -21.16 -9.13 10.22
CA LEU A 309 -19.92 -9.75 10.68
C LEU A 309 -19.60 -10.96 9.81
N PHE A 310 -18.40 -11.02 9.28
CA PHE A 310 -17.95 -12.14 8.47
C PHE A 310 -16.66 -12.74 9.04
N ARG A 311 -16.47 -14.05 8.80
CA ARG A 311 -15.17 -14.69 8.92
C ARG A 311 -14.53 -14.74 7.52
N LEU A 312 -13.35 -14.13 7.37
CA LEU A 312 -12.70 -13.99 6.06
C LEU A 312 -12.35 -15.31 5.40
N SER A 313 -11.91 -16.29 6.18
CA SER A 313 -11.60 -17.64 5.69
C SER A 313 -12.81 -18.52 5.41
N ASP A 314 -14.02 -18.07 5.76
CA ASP A 314 -15.22 -18.87 5.60
C ASP A 314 -15.61 -19.05 4.13
N PRO A 315 -15.71 -20.31 3.64
CA PRO A 315 -16.10 -20.60 2.27
C PRO A 315 -17.58 -20.31 1.98
N THR A 316 -18.45 -20.21 3.00
CA THR A 316 -19.88 -19.93 2.85
C THR A 316 -20.14 -18.42 2.81
N GLY A 317 -19.37 -17.64 3.57
CA GLY A 317 -19.53 -16.18 3.71
C GLY A 317 -20.80 -15.80 4.43
N GLU A 318 -21.21 -16.59 5.42
CA GLU A 318 -22.39 -16.31 6.26
C GLU A 318 -22.17 -15.04 7.11
N ASP A 319 -23.27 -14.32 7.35
CA ASP A 319 -23.30 -13.24 8.33
C ASP A 319 -23.39 -13.81 9.74
N LEU A 320 -22.37 -13.60 10.53
CA LEU A 320 -22.22 -14.11 11.90
C LEU A 320 -22.73 -13.15 12.98
N ALA A 321 -23.32 -12.01 12.63
CA ALA A 321 -23.72 -11.00 13.60
C ALA A 321 -24.71 -11.53 14.67
N ALA A 322 -25.63 -12.42 14.26
CA ALA A 322 -26.58 -13.05 15.18
C ALA A 322 -25.97 -14.23 15.96
N GLN A 323 -25.00 -14.93 15.40
CA GLN A 323 -24.32 -16.09 16.03
C GLN A 323 -23.22 -15.66 17.00
N GLU A 324 -22.57 -14.53 16.75
CA GLU A 324 -21.47 -13.99 17.58
C GLU A 324 -21.76 -12.55 18.04
N PRO A 325 -22.85 -12.30 18.81
CA PRO A 325 -23.34 -10.95 19.12
C PRO A 325 -22.35 -10.14 19.95
N GLU A 326 -21.59 -10.75 20.83
CA GLU A 326 -20.58 -10.06 21.66
C GLU A 326 -19.41 -9.58 20.82
N ARG A 327 -18.91 -10.41 19.88
CA ARG A 327 -17.86 -10.02 18.95
C ARG A 327 -18.35 -8.92 18.02
N PHE A 328 -19.55 -9.08 17.47
CA PHE A 328 -20.17 -8.09 16.60
C PHE A 328 -20.27 -6.73 17.31
N ALA A 329 -20.79 -6.68 18.54
CA ALA A 329 -20.90 -5.44 19.30
C ALA A 329 -19.55 -4.82 19.59
N ARG A 330 -18.54 -5.64 19.96
CA ARG A 330 -17.17 -5.17 20.21
C ARG A 330 -16.54 -4.57 18.95
N LEU A 331 -16.61 -5.25 17.81
CA LEU A 331 -15.99 -4.75 16.57
C LEU A 331 -16.72 -3.53 16.01
N ARG A 332 -18.01 -3.45 16.18
CA ARG A 332 -18.81 -2.26 15.86
C ARG A 332 -18.34 -1.05 16.66
N GLN A 333 -18.29 -1.16 17.99
CA GLN A 333 -17.84 -0.06 18.84
C GLN A 333 -16.42 0.37 18.47
N MET A 334 -15.53 -0.58 18.24
CA MET A 334 -14.15 -0.33 17.86
C MET A 334 -14.06 0.40 16.51
N ALA A 335 -14.90 0.05 15.51
CA ALA A 335 -14.95 0.74 14.23
C ALA A 335 -15.43 2.19 14.37
N GLU A 336 -16.44 2.43 15.22
CA GLU A 336 -16.95 3.75 15.54
C GLU A 336 -15.88 4.61 16.26
N ASP A 337 -15.17 4.04 17.23
CA ASP A 337 -14.09 4.72 17.97
C ASP A 337 -12.90 5.04 17.06
N MET A 338 -12.53 4.12 16.15
CA MET A 338 -11.47 4.35 15.18
C MET A 338 -11.86 5.43 14.16
N ASP A 339 -13.09 5.43 13.63
CA ASP A 339 -13.56 6.49 12.73
C ASP A 339 -13.49 7.87 13.39
N ALA A 340 -13.94 7.97 14.63
CA ALA A 340 -13.87 9.22 15.40
C ALA A 340 -12.41 9.65 15.65
N THR A 341 -11.55 8.71 16.01
CA THR A 341 -10.12 8.96 16.23
C THR A 341 -9.43 9.43 14.96
N ILE A 342 -9.67 8.77 13.82
CA ILE A 342 -9.11 9.14 12.52
C ILE A 342 -9.53 10.56 12.16
N ARG A 343 -10.81 10.89 12.30
CA ARG A 343 -11.33 12.25 12.03
C ARG A 343 -10.67 13.29 12.92
N TYR A 344 -10.52 13.01 14.20
CA TYR A 344 -9.80 13.88 15.11
C TYR A 344 -8.34 14.08 14.68
N MET A 345 -7.63 12.99 14.39
CA MET A 345 -6.21 13.03 13.98
C MET A 345 -6.00 13.83 12.70
N LEU A 346 -6.87 13.68 11.70
CA LEU A 346 -6.76 14.42 10.43
C LEU A 346 -6.65 15.93 10.65
N PHE A 347 -7.33 16.49 11.64
CA PHE A 347 -7.33 17.93 11.94
C PHE A 347 -6.30 18.33 13.00
N ASN A 348 -5.81 17.41 13.82
CA ASN A 348 -5.00 17.71 14.99
C ASN A 348 -3.56 17.19 14.92
N ASN A 349 -3.24 16.24 14.02
CA ASN A 349 -1.88 15.73 13.81
C ASN A 349 -1.06 16.68 12.92
N ARG A 350 -1.04 17.97 13.24
CA ARG A 350 -0.30 18.97 12.47
C ARG A 350 1.12 19.14 12.99
N LYS A 351 2.02 19.54 12.11
CA LYS A 351 3.30 20.11 12.55
C LYS A 351 2.99 21.34 13.36
N SER A 352 3.69 21.51 14.50
CA SER A 352 3.58 22.75 15.27
C SER A 352 3.88 23.94 14.34
N ALA A 353 3.02 24.94 14.35
CA ALA A 353 3.39 26.23 13.74
C ALA A 353 4.71 26.66 14.39
N LYS A 354 5.71 26.89 13.55
CA LYS A 354 6.99 27.48 14.01
C LYS A 354 6.76 28.90 14.49
#